data_945388d028e2682f5b1836e274f615f8
#
_entry.id   945388d028e2682f5b1836e274f615f8
#
_cell.length_a   1.000
_cell.length_b   1.000
_cell.length_c   1.000
_cell.angle_alpha   90.00
_cell.angle_beta   90.00
_cell.angle_gamma   90.00
#
_symmetry.space_group_name_H-M   'P 1'
#
loop_
_entity.id
_entity.type
_entity.pdbx_description
1 polymer ?
#
loop_
_entity_poly.entity_id
_entity_poly.type
_entity_poly.pdbx_seq_one_letter_code
_entity_poly.pdbx_strand_id
1 'polypeptide(L)'
;MLIKEKINMDVPELFKNGAITIVAFGDSVTHGCAAGGEMIYDEVYHNRLKKMILAKRDFVPVNVINSGIGSTTASWSLERLERDVVAHNPDIVIVCFGLNDCGYPLEKYVDALDKIFARCKEIGAQTIFLTPNMLNTKPLTEGDEGLIEFSKETARRQNEGVFDLYINEGKKVAEKHGVQIADAYAKWKEMAANGVDTDKLLVNGINHPTAEMHQLFADEIMKLIFDDDDEISSTVELGLDKK
;
A
#
# COMPACT_ATOMS: atom_id res chain seq x y z
N MET A 1 3.10 -3.60 -19.71
CA MET A 1 4.26 -2.67 -19.77
C MET A 1 4.60 -2.29 -18.34
N LEU A 2 5.86 -2.38 -17.94
CA LEU A 2 6.29 -1.96 -16.60
C LEU A 2 6.25 -0.44 -16.48
N ILE A 3 6.07 0.07 -15.27
CA ILE A 3 6.04 1.54 -15.03
C ILE A 3 7.31 2.22 -15.49
N LYS A 4 8.48 1.60 -15.25
CA LYS A 4 9.76 2.15 -15.68
C LYS A 4 9.91 2.29 -17.21
N GLU A 5 9.18 1.48 -17.97
CA GLU A 5 9.07 1.62 -19.42
C GLU A 5 8.06 2.72 -19.77
N LYS A 6 6.90 2.68 -19.11
CA LYS A 6 5.79 3.59 -19.38
C LYS A 6 6.11 5.06 -19.04
N ILE A 7 6.95 5.32 -18.03
CA ILE A 7 7.38 6.69 -17.68
C ILE A 7 8.19 7.35 -18.82
N ASN A 8 8.83 6.55 -19.67
CA ASN A 8 9.65 7.04 -20.78
C ASN A 8 8.86 7.29 -22.08
N MET A 9 7.55 7.04 -22.11
CA MET A 9 6.72 7.22 -23.31
C MET A 9 6.76 8.65 -23.83
N ASP A 10 6.77 8.75 -25.16
CA ASP A 10 6.58 9.96 -25.93
C ASP A 10 5.10 10.12 -26.37
N VAL A 11 4.76 11.21 -27.07
CA VAL A 11 3.37 11.52 -27.45
C VAL A 11 2.69 10.38 -28.22
N PRO A 12 3.29 9.76 -29.26
CA PRO A 12 2.68 8.65 -29.99
C PRO A 12 2.40 7.43 -29.10
N GLU A 13 3.33 7.10 -28.22
CA GLU A 13 3.23 5.97 -27.32
C GLU A 13 2.18 6.23 -26.22
N LEU A 14 2.18 7.43 -25.65
CA LEU A 14 1.19 7.86 -24.66
C LEU A 14 -0.24 7.84 -25.23
N PHE A 15 -0.40 8.31 -26.48
CA PHE A 15 -1.69 8.24 -27.17
C PHE A 15 -2.21 6.81 -27.31
N LYS A 16 -1.30 5.86 -27.57
CA LYS A 16 -1.64 4.43 -27.75
C LYS A 16 -1.89 3.72 -26.42
N ASN A 17 -1.06 3.99 -25.40
CA ASN A 17 -1.00 3.19 -24.18
C ASN A 17 -1.69 3.86 -22.96
N GLY A 18 -2.00 5.15 -23.06
CA GLY A 18 -2.63 5.92 -21.99
C GLY A 18 -1.70 6.26 -20.82
N ALA A 19 -2.23 6.96 -19.85
CA ALA A 19 -1.55 7.36 -18.62
C ALA A 19 -1.18 6.17 -17.72
N ILE A 20 -0.21 6.36 -16.83
CA ILE A 20 0.06 5.40 -15.75
C ILE A 20 -1.13 5.40 -14.78
N THR A 21 -1.66 4.22 -14.48
CA THR A 21 -2.77 4.05 -13.53
C THR A 21 -2.36 3.15 -12.37
N ILE A 22 -2.41 3.70 -11.16
CA ILE A 22 -2.09 3.00 -9.91
C ILE A 22 -3.37 2.88 -9.11
N VAL A 23 -3.72 1.67 -8.68
CA VAL A 23 -4.81 1.42 -7.73
C VAL A 23 -4.20 1.02 -6.39
N ALA A 24 -4.53 1.77 -5.33
CA ALA A 24 -4.19 1.44 -3.95
C ALA A 24 -5.41 0.77 -3.29
N PHE A 25 -5.31 -0.53 -3.03
CA PHE A 25 -6.38 -1.37 -2.51
C PHE A 25 -6.06 -1.81 -1.08
N GLY A 26 -6.87 -1.37 -0.11
CA GLY A 26 -6.56 -1.60 1.30
C GLY A 26 -7.66 -1.17 2.27
N ASP A 27 -7.26 -1.05 3.51
CA ASP A 27 -8.11 -0.66 4.64
C ASP A 27 -8.03 0.85 4.98
N SER A 28 -8.15 1.21 6.27
CA SER A 28 -8.09 2.59 6.76
C SER A 28 -6.76 3.30 6.48
N VAL A 29 -5.65 2.59 6.49
CA VAL A 29 -4.33 3.18 6.20
C VAL A 29 -4.26 3.62 4.74
N THR A 30 -4.74 2.78 3.82
CA THR A 30 -4.85 3.13 2.39
C THR A 30 -5.91 4.21 2.16
N HIS A 31 -7.02 4.18 2.89
CA HIS A 31 -8.06 5.21 2.81
C HIS A 31 -7.52 6.60 3.18
N GLY A 32 -6.59 6.67 4.13
CA GLY A 32 -6.02 7.91 4.67
C GLY A 32 -6.65 8.35 5.98
N CYS A 33 -7.16 7.39 6.77
CA CYS A 33 -7.70 7.68 8.09
C CYS A 33 -6.58 8.01 9.09
N ALA A 34 -6.73 9.12 9.81
CA ALA A 34 -5.88 9.51 10.92
C ALA A 34 -6.59 9.31 12.28
N ALA A 35 -6.40 10.21 13.22
CA ALA A 35 -7.08 10.20 14.52
C ALA A 35 -8.39 10.99 14.45
N GLY A 36 -9.36 10.65 15.30
CA GLY A 36 -10.57 11.45 15.51
C GLY A 36 -11.46 11.64 14.27
N GLY A 37 -11.32 10.77 13.24
CA GLY A 37 -12.07 10.88 11.99
C GLY A 37 -11.46 11.83 10.96
N GLU A 38 -10.29 12.38 11.22
CA GLU A 38 -9.52 13.17 10.25
C GLU A 38 -9.05 12.31 9.08
N MET A 39 -9.00 12.90 7.88
CA MET A 39 -8.54 12.26 6.65
C MET A 39 -7.33 13.02 6.10
N ILE A 40 -6.26 12.29 5.81
CA ILE A 40 -4.98 12.84 5.35
C ILE A 40 -4.73 12.52 3.87
N TYR A 41 -5.73 12.68 3.00
CA TYR A 41 -5.69 12.25 1.60
C TYR A 41 -4.43 12.65 0.84
N ASP A 42 -3.97 13.90 1.00
CA ASP A 42 -2.79 14.41 0.28
C ASP A 42 -1.47 13.82 0.76
N GLU A 43 -1.45 13.28 1.99
CA GLU A 43 -0.27 12.77 2.69
C GLU A 43 -0.19 11.24 2.69
N VAL A 44 -1.23 10.56 2.18
CA VAL A 44 -1.24 9.09 2.10
C VAL A 44 -0.15 8.59 1.14
N TYR A 45 0.42 7.45 1.45
CA TYR A 45 1.56 6.85 0.76
C TYR A 45 1.42 6.81 -0.78
N HIS A 46 0.25 6.51 -1.29
CA HIS A 46 0.02 6.43 -2.74
C HIS A 46 0.05 7.81 -3.43
N ASN A 47 -0.36 8.89 -2.75
CA ASN A 47 -0.21 10.25 -3.26
C ASN A 47 1.22 10.75 -3.15
N ARG A 48 1.96 10.36 -2.10
CA ARG A 48 3.41 10.58 -2.00
C ARG A 48 4.14 9.86 -3.12
N LEU A 49 3.81 8.59 -3.37
CA LEU A 49 4.35 7.80 -4.48
C LEU A 49 4.13 8.50 -5.83
N LYS A 50 2.91 9.00 -6.09
CA LYS A 50 2.63 9.80 -7.29
C LYS A 50 3.59 10.99 -7.43
N LYS A 51 3.77 11.77 -6.35
CA LYS A 51 4.69 12.92 -6.34
C LYS A 51 6.14 12.48 -6.64
N MET A 52 6.59 11.35 -6.07
CA MET A 52 7.93 10.81 -6.30
C MET A 52 8.14 10.34 -7.74
N ILE A 53 7.14 9.67 -8.35
CA ILE A 53 7.20 9.24 -9.75
C ILE A 53 7.28 10.47 -10.67
N LEU A 54 6.41 11.47 -10.45
CA LEU A 54 6.41 12.71 -11.24
C LEU A 54 7.69 13.53 -11.05
N ALA A 55 8.37 13.43 -9.92
CA ALA A 55 9.67 14.06 -9.70
C ALA A 55 10.80 13.44 -10.54
N LYS A 56 10.64 12.19 -10.99
CA LYS A 56 11.59 11.56 -11.92
C LYS A 56 11.33 12.03 -13.37
N ARG A 57 10.09 12.06 -13.81
CA ARG A 57 9.64 12.62 -15.09
C ARG A 57 8.15 12.92 -15.02
N ASP A 58 7.77 14.16 -15.30
CA ASP A 58 6.41 14.69 -15.16
C ASP A 58 5.60 14.71 -16.46
N PHE A 59 6.19 14.27 -17.58
CA PHE A 59 5.52 14.29 -18.88
C PHE A 59 4.37 13.27 -18.97
N VAL A 60 4.54 12.05 -18.46
CA VAL A 60 3.50 11.02 -18.49
C VAL A 60 2.56 11.20 -17.29
N PRO A 61 1.25 11.40 -17.53
CA PRO A 61 0.30 11.56 -16.43
C PRO A 61 0.23 10.31 -15.55
N VAL A 62 0.16 10.52 -14.23
CA VAL A 62 0.00 9.46 -13.24
C VAL A 62 -1.35 9.61 -12.55
N ASN A 63 -2.22 8.63 -12.75
CA ASN A 63 -3.49 8.50 -12.04
C ASN A 63 -3.30 7.62 -10.81
N VAL A 64 -3.79 8.08 -9.67
CA VAL A 64 -3.88 7.28 -8.45
C VAL A 64 -5.34 7.15 -8.05
N ILE A 65 -5.78 5.92 -7.90
CA ILE A 65 -7.13 5.57 -7.45
C ILE A 65 -7.01 5.01 -6.04
N ASN A 66 -7.56 5.77 -5.09
CA ASN A 66 -7.65 5.33 -3.71
C ASN A 66 -8.86 4.40 -3.55
N SER A 67 -8.60 3.11 -3.45
CA SER A 67 -9.58 2.05 -3.18
C SER A 67 -9.46 1.51 -1.74
N GLY A 68 -8.99 2.35 -0.81
CA GLY A 68 -8.99 2.08 0.62
C GLY A 68 -10.37 2.31 1.23
N ILE A 69 -10.83 1.40 2.10
CA ILE A 69 -12.06 1.57 2.89
C ILE A 69 -11.73 1.19 4.34
N GLY A 70 -11.92 2.15 5.25
CA GLY A 70 -11.67 1.96 6.68
C GLY A 70 -12.40 0.76 7.26
N SER A 71 -11.79 0.11 8.24
CA SER A 71 -12.31 -1.05 8.97
C SER A 71 -12.56 -2.32 8.14
N THR A 72 -12.15 -2.36 6.86
CA THR A 72 -12.30 -3.55 6.02
C THR A 72 -11.13 -4.53 6.19
N THR A 73 -11.41 -5.80 5.91
CA THR A 73 -10.41 -6.88 5.80
C THR A 73 -10.20 -7.24 4.34
N ALA A 74 -9.12 -7.98 4.04
CA ALA A 74 -8.89 -8.53 2.70
C ALA A 74 -10.08 -9.39 2.26
N SER A 75 -10.63 -10.24 3.17
CA SER A 75 -11.74 -11.13 2.84
C SER A 75 -13.05 -10.40 2.50
N TRP A 76 -13.40 -9.34 3.22
CA TRP A 76 -14.57 -8.53 2.87
C TRP A 76 -14.35 -7.73 1.58
N SER A 77 -13.12 -7.35 1.32
CA SER A 77 -12.77 -6.56 0.14
C SER A 77 -12.81 -7.35 -1.17
N LEU A 78 -12.93 -8.69 -1.13
CA LEU A 78 -13.16 -9.50 -2.34
C LEU A 78 -14.43 -9.09 -3.09
N GLU A 79 -15.49 -8.71 -2.38
CA GLU A 79 -16.78 -8.31 -3.00
C GLU A 79 -16.67 -7.07 -3.90
N ARG A 80 -15.66 -6.23 -3.64
CA ARG A 80 -15.43 -4.97 -4.37
C ARG A 80 -14.22 -5.01 -5.32
N LEU A 81 -13.48 -6.12 -5.38
CA LEU A 81 -12.26 -6.24 -6.17
C LEU A 81 -12.48 -5.91 -7.65
N GLU A 82 -13.54 -6.44 -8.27
CA GLU A 82 -13.85 -6.20 -9.68
C GLU A 82 -14.18 -4.72 -9.94
N ARG A 83 -14.99 -4.12 -9.08
CA ARG A 83 -15.41 -2.72 -9.23
C ARG A 83 -14.29 -1.73 -8.94
N ASP A 84 -13.56 -1.94 -7.83
CA ASP A 84 -12.65 -0.94 -7.27
C ASP A 84 -11.19 -1.11 -7.75
N VAL A 85 -10.88 -2.24 -8.37
CA VAL A 85 -9.53 -2.53 -8.87
C VAL A 85 -9.57 -2.88 -10.34
N VAL A 86 -10.21 -3.97 -10.72
CA VAL A 86 -10.12 -4.54 -12.08
C VAL A 86 -10.71 -3.60 -13.13
N ALA A 87 -11.85 -2.98 -12.85
CA ALA A 87 -12.52 -2.05 -13.75
C ALA A 87 -11.68 -0.83 -14.16
N HIS A 88 -10.65 -0.51 -13.40
CA HIS A 88 -9.75 0.61 -13.69
C HIS A 88 -8.59 0.26 -14.62
N ASN A 89 -8.45 -1.03 -15.01
CA ASN A 89 -7.36 -1.51 -15.86
C ASN A 89 -5.98 -0.99 -15.42
N PRO A 90 -5.57 -1.24 -14.16
CA PRO A 90 -4.38 -0.64 -13.57
C PRO A 90 -3.09 -1.20 -14.15
N ASP A 91 -2.06 -0.35 -14.22
CA ASP A 91 -0.68 -0.76 -14.46
C ASP A 91 -0.07 -1.36 -13.19
N ILE A 92 -0.37 -0.73 -12.03
CA ILE A 92 0.04 -1.22 -10.70
C ILE A 92 -1.18 -1.37 -9.78
N VAL A 93 -1.19 -2.46 -9.02
CA VAL A 93 -2.05 -2.62 -7.84
C VAL A 93 -1.19 -2.73 -6.59
N ILE A 94 -1.37 -1.82 -5.65
CA ILE A 94 -0.77 -1.88 -4.32
C ILE A 94 -1.81 -2.45 -3.37
N VAL A 95 -1.54 -3.62 -2.78
CA VAL A 95 -2.44 -4.31 -1.85
C VAL A 95 -1.89 -4.16 -0.44
N CYS A 96 -2.68 -3.53 0.45
CA CYS A 96 -2.28 -3.28 1.84
C CYS A 96 -3.41 -3.66 2.81
N PHE A 97 -3.33 -4.87 3.38
CA PHE A 97 -4.23 -5.42 4.38
C PHE A 97 -3.45 -6.16 5.47
N GLY A 98 -4.10 -6.44 6.60
CA GLY A 98 -3.53 -7.20 7.71
C GLY A 98 -3.92 -6.66 9.08
N LEU A 99 -4.00 -5.32 9.24
CA LEU A 99 -4.28 -4.68 10.53
C LEU A 99 -5.63 -5.10 11.13
N ASN A 100 -6.67 -5.16 10.31
CA ASN A 100 -7.98 -5.62 10.73
C ASN A 100 -8.11 -7.15 10.67
N ASP A 101 -7.44 -7.75 9.68
CA ASP A 101 -7.50 -9.20 9.42
C ASP A 101 -7.02 -10.01 10.61
N CYS A 102 -6.01 -9.52 11.37
CA CYS A 102 -5.50 -10.22 12.55
C CYS A 102 -6.52 -10.36 13.71
N GLY A 103 -7.70 -9.76 13.56
CA GLY A 103 -8.86 -9.94 14.44
C GLY A 103 -9.79 -11.09 14.03
N TYR A 104 -9.53 -11.74 12.90
CA TYR A 104 -10.36 -12.80 12.31
C TYR A 104 -9.51 -14.03 12.02
N PRO A 105 -10.10 -15.20 11.67
CA PRO A 105 -9.33 -16.41 11.36
C PRO A 105 -8.30 -16.20 10.24
N LEU A 106 -7.09 -16.69 10.46
CA LEU A 106 -5.93 -16.52 9.56
C LEU A 106 -6.20 -17.06 8.15
N GLU A 107 -6.89 -18.18 8.06
CA GLU A 107 -7.23 -18.81 6.79
C GLU A 107 -8.07 -17.92 5.88
N LYS A 108 -8.91 -17.05 6.44
CA LYS A 108 -9.69 -16.07 5.65
C LYS A 108 -8.80 -15.00 5.02
N TYR A 109 -7.80 -14.55 5.76
CA TYR A 109 -6.82 -13.58 5.24
C TYR A 109 -5.97 -14.18 4.12
N VAL A 110 -5.42 -15.39 4.36
CA VAL A 110 -4.59 -16.11 3.40
C VAL A 110 -5.36 -16.41 2.11
N ASP A 111 -6.59 -16.95 2.22
CA ASP A 111 -7.46 -17.25 1.07
C ASP A 111 -7.83 -15.98 0.29
N ALA A 112 -8.09 -14.88 0.99
CA ALA A 112 -8.42 -13.62 0.34
C ALA A 112 -7.22 -13.03 -0.43
N LEU A 113 -6.02 -13.01 0.16
CA LEU A 113 -4.82 -12.55 -0.53
C LEU A 113 -4.51 -13.43 -1.74
N ASP A 114 -4.66 -14.76 -1.62
CA ASP A 114 -4.46 -15.69 -2.72
C ASP A 114 -5.35 -15.35 -3.93
N LYS A 115 -6.64 -15.08 -3.68
CA LYS A 115 -7.59 -14.68 -4.72
C LYS A 115 -7.29 -13.29 -5.30
N ILE A 116 -6.95 -12.32 -4.46
CA ILE A 116 -6.60 -10.95 -4.90
C ILE A 116 -5.38 -11.00 -5.82
N PHE A 117 -4.31 -11.67 -5.40
CA PHE A 117 -3.08 -11.74 -6.18
C PHE A 117 -3.25 -12.54 -7.47
N ALA A 118 -4.00 -13.64 -7.43
CA ALA A 118 -4.35 -14.40 -8.63
C ALA A 118 -5.09 -13.51 -9.64
N ARG A 119 -6.08 -12.74 -9.19
CA ARG A 119 -6.88 -11.88 -10.05
C ARG A 119 -6.07 -10.71 -10.63
N CYS A 120 -5.21 -10.08 -9.83
CA CYS A 120 -4.31 -9.04 -10.31
C CYS A 120 -3.34 -9.57 -11.39
N LYS A 121 -2.84 -10.79 -11.22
CA LYS A 121 -1.99 -11.46 -12.22
C LYS A 121 -2.75 -11.75 -13.51
N GLU A 122 -4.01 -12.20 -13.43
CA GLU A 122 -4.85 -12.47 -14.61
C GLU A 122 -5.05 -11.22 -15.49
N ILE A 123 -5.22 -10.05 -14.88
CA ILE A 123 -5.35 -8.78 -15.63
C ILE A 123 -4.00 -8.20 -16.08
N GLY A 124 -2.88 -8.83 -15.73
CA GLY A 124 -1.54 -8.41 -16.13
C GLY A 124 -1.01 -7.18 -15.39
N ALA A 125 -1.62 -6.79 -14.25
CA ALA A 125 -1.15 -5.68 -13.44
C ALA A 125 0.13 -6.05 -12.68
N GLN A 126 1.10 -5.14 -12.60
CA GLN A 126 2.20 -5.26 -11.64
C GLN A 126 1.60 -5.17 -10.23
N THR A 127 1.78 -6.19 -9.42
CA THR A 127 1.19 -6.25 -8.09
C THR A 127 2.27 -6.09 -7.03
N ILE A 128 2.03 -5.23 -6.05
CA ILE A 128 2.91 -5.01 -4.90
C ILE A 128 2.10 -5.26 -3.63
N PHE A 129 2.57 -6.19 -2.81
CA PHE A 129 2.06 -6.37 -1.46
C PHE A 129 2.81 -5.41 -0.52
N LEU A 130 2.12 -4.37 -0.05
CA LEU A 130 2.63 -3.47 0.97
C LEU A 130 2.26 -4.04 2.35
N THR A 131 3.27 -4.47 3.11
CA THR A 131 3.00 -4.84 4.51
C THR A 131 2.70 -3.58 5.32
N PRO A 132 1.66 -3.57 6.19
CA PRO A 132 1.30 -2.38 6.95
C PRO A 132 2.31 -2.05 8.06
N ASN A 133 2.05 -0.97 8.81
CA ASN A 133 2.77 -0.62 10.03
C ASN A 133 2.56 -1.63 11.17
N MET A 134 3.34 -1.54 12.24
CA MET A 134 3.07 -2.25 13.49
C MET A 134 1.75 -1.75 14.12
N LEU A 135 1.13 -2.60 14.92
CA LEU A 135 0.14 -2.20 15.92
C LEU A 135 0.86 -1.56 17.13
N ASN A 136 0.08 -0.93 18.00
CA ASN A 136 0.61 -0.43 19.29
C ASN A 136 1.21 -1.57 20.12
N THR A 137 2.20 -1.21 20.96
CA THR A 137 2.82 -2.13 21.92
C THR A 137 2.32 -1.90 23.36
N LYS A 138 1.75 -0.72 23.63
CA LYS A 138 1.19 -0.32 24.93
C LYS A 138 -0.27 0.10 24.73
N PRO A 139 -1.17 -0.33 25.63
CA PRO A 139 -2.56 0.12 25.58
C PRO A 139 -2.69 1.63 25.82
N LEU A 140 -3.75 2.22 25.29
CA LEU A 140 -4.17 3.56 25.68
C LEU A 140 -4.55 3.59 27.17
N THR A 141 -4.20 4.67 27.84
CA THR A 141 -4.51 4.90 29.26
C THR A 141 -5.64 5.90 29.46
N GLU A 142 -5.99 6.65 28.42
CA GLU A 142 -7.02 7.69 28.45
C GLU A 142 -7.85 7.64 27.17
N GLY A 143 -9.10 8.10 27.24
CA GLY A 143 -10.01 8.18 26.09
C GLY A 143 -11.29 7.37 26.29
N ASP A 144 -11.95 7.04 25.17
CA ASP A 144 -13.15 6.21 25.14
C ASP A 144 -12.85 4.78 25.63
N GLU A 145 -13.72 4.20 26.46
CA GLU A 145 -13.53 2.88 27.04
C GLU A 145 -13.41 1.78 25.98
N GLY A 146 -14.20 1.87 24.90
CA GLY A 146 -14.15 0.92 23.80
C GLY A 146 -12.82 0.99 23.03
N LEU A 147 -12.26 2.19 22.84
CA LEU A 147 -10.95 2.37 22.23
C LEU A 147 -9.83 1.86 23.14
N ILE A 148 -9.94 2.05 24.46
CA ILE A 148 -8.97 1.51 25.42
C ILE A 148 -8.97 -0.02 25.36
N GLU A 149 -10.14 -0.67 25.39
CA GLU A 149 -10.23 -2.14 25.28
C GLU A 149 -9.70 -2.64 23.92
N PHE A 150 -10.04 -1.97 22.83
CA PHE A 150 -9.49 -2.30 21.52
C PHE A 150 -7.96 -2.16 21.49
N SER A 151 -7.41 -1.10 22.08
CA SER A 151 -5.97 -0.88 22.16
C SER A 151 -5.23 -1.94 23.00
N LYS A 152 -5.87 -2.50 24.03
CA LYS A 152 -5.32 -3.64 24.80
C LYS A 152 -5.21 -4.88 23.93
N GLU A 153 -6.24 -5.17 23.14
CA GLU A 153 -6.27 -6.33 22.28
C GLU A 153 -5.27 -6.21 21.11
N THR A 154 -5.14 -5.04 20.49
CA THR A 154 -4.14 -4.81 19.44
C THR A 154 -2.71 -4.89 19.97
N ALA A 155 -2.45 -4.31 21.16
CA ALA A 155 -1.16 -4.43 21.83
C ALA A 155 -0.83 -5.90 22.16
N ARG A 156 -1.80 -6.68 22.63
CA ARG A 156 -1.62 -8.11 22.88
C ARG A 156 -1.23 -8.85 21.60
N ARG A 157 -1.96 -8.62 20.48
CA ARG A 157 -1.66 -9.25 19.18
C ARG A 157 -0.26 -8.91 18.68
N GLN A 158 0.19 -7.67 18.88
CA GLN A 158 1.55 -7.27 18.50
C GLN A 158 2.59 -7.96 19.38
N ASN A 159 2.44 -7.91 20.69
CA ASN A 159 3.44 -8.40 21.65
C ASN A 159 3.52 -9.93 21.70
N GLU A 160 2.42 -10.64 21.47
CA GLU A 160 2.39 -12.10 21.40
C GLU A 160 2.77 -12.68 20.03
N GLY A 161 3.10 -11.83 19.05
CA GLY A 161 3.50 -12.26 17.72
C GLY A 161 2.36 -12.75 16.83
N VAL A 162 1.10 -12.53 17.23
CA VAL A 162 -0.07 -12.86 16.40
C VAL A 162 -0.03 -12.07 15.10
N PHE A 163 0.25 -10.76 15.20
CA PHE A 163 0.32 -9.93 14.00
C PHE A 163 1.53 -10.30 13.12
N ASP A 164 2.67 -10.64 13.70
CA ASP A 164 3.84 -11.17 12.96
C ASP A 164 3.46 -12.40 12.12
N LEU A 165 2.61 -13.30 12.67
CA LEU A 165 2.14 -14.48 11.95
C LEU A 165 1.34 -14.09 10.71
N TYR A 166 0.39 -13.14 10.81
CA TYR A 166 -0.43 -12.69 9.68
C TYR A 166 0.44 -12.08 8.58
N ILE A 167 1.38 -11.20 8.95
CA ILE A 167 2.30 -10.59 7.98
C ILE A 167 3.16 -11.66 7.29
N ASN A 168 3.71 -12.61 8.03
CA ASN A 168 4.54 -13.67 7.47
C ASN A 168 3.76 -14.61 6.53
N GLU A 169 2.53 -14.96 6.87
CA GLU A 169 1.68 -15.77 5.98
C GLU A 169 1.27 -14.96 4.73
N GLY A 170 0.96 -13.66 4.87
CA GLY A 170 0.72 -12.79 3.72
C GLY A 170 1.91 -12.71 2.75
N LYS A 171 3.14 -12.62 3.28
CA LYS A 171 4.37 -12.65 2.46
C LYS A 171 4.51 -13.98 1.71
N LYS A 172 4.24 -15.11 2.35
CA LYS A 172 4.29 -16.44 1.68
C LYS A 172 3.28 -16.51 0.52
N VAL A 173 2.09 -15.95 0.69
CA VAL A 173 1.10 -15.87 -0.39
C VAL A 173 1.62 -14.98 -1.53
N ALA A 174 2.21 -13.83 -1.22
CA ALA A 174 2.81 -12.95 -2.22
C ALA A 174 3.93 -13.67 -3.00
N GLU A 175 4.84 -14.35 -2.31
CA GLU A 175 5.91 -15.16 -2.92
C GLU A 175 5.36 -16.25 -3.83
N LYS A 176 4.32 -17.00 -3.40
CA LYS A 176 3.64 -18.01 -4.22
C LYS A 176 3.16 -17.48 -5.57
N HIS A 177 2.67 -16.24 -5.60
CA HIS A 177 2.17 -15.59 -6.83
C HIS A 177 3.25 -14.81 -7.60
N GLY A 178 4.47 -14.69 -7.06
CA GLY A 178 5.54 -13.85 -7.61
C GLY A 178 5.25 -12.35 -7.45
N VAL A 179 4.48 -11.99 -6.44
CA VAL A 179 4.14 -10.60 -6.09
C VAL A 179 5.32 -9.96 -5.35
N GLN A 180 5.70 -8.76 -5.75
CA GLN A 180 6.75 -7.99 -5.08
C GLN A 180 6.28 -7.53 -3.69
N ILE A 181 7.18 -7.50 -2.72
CA ILE A 181 6.86 -7.16 -1.32
C ILE A 181 7.56 -5.85 -0.95
N ALA A 182 6.77 -4.81 -0.69
CA ALA A 182 7.22 -3.59 -0.03
C ALA A 182 7.11 -3.80 1.49
N ASP A 183 8.22 -4.20 2.12
CA ASP A 183 8.20 -4.67 3.51
C ASP A 183 8.35 -3.54 4.53
N ALA A 184 7.34 -2.69 4.62
CA ALA A 184 7.28 -1.61 5.60
C ALA A 184 7.22 -2.16 7.03
N TYR A 185 6.55 -3.30 7.27
CA TYR A 185 6.51 -3.93 8.59
C TYR A 185 7.90 -4.25 9.13
N ALA A 186 8.78 -4.80 8.28
CA ALA A 186 10.16 -5.06 8.67
C ALA A 186 10.89 -3.77 9.09
N LYS A 187 10.62 -2.67 8.41
CA LYS A 187 11.19 -1.35 8.78
C LYS A 187 10.68 -0.83 10.12
N TRP A 188 9.39 -1.03 10.41
CA TRP A 188 8.85 -0.71 11.73
C TRP A 188 9.48 -1.56 12.83
N LYS A 189 9.64 -2.87 12.61
CA LYS A 189 10.32 -3.78 13.56
C LYS A 189 11.79 -3.39 13.76
N GLU A 190 12.48 -2.98 12.70
CA GLU A 190 13.86 -2.48 12.76
C GLU A 190 13.96 -1.22 13.62
N MET A 191 13.06 -0.25 13.44
CA MET A 191 12.99 0.96 14.27
C MET A 191 12.77 0.61 15.74
N ALA A 192 11.82 -0.28 16.03
CA ALA A 192 11.55 -0.74 17.40
C ALA A 192 12.77 -1.41 18.04
N ALA A 193 13.46 -2.28 17.30
CA ALA A 193 14.68 -2.95 17.76
C ALA A 193 15.83 -1.96 18.04
N ASN A 194 15.86 -0.83 17.34
CA ASN A 194 16.80 0.26 17.53
C ASN A 194 16.36 1.26 18.63
N GLY A 195 15.32 0.95 19.39
CA GLY A 195 14.86 1.73 20.55
C GLY A 195 13.92 2.89 20.23
N VAL A 196 13.40 2.96 18.99
CA VAL A 196 12.35 3.93 18.64
C VAL A 196 11.03 3.53 19.31
N ASP A 197 10.39 4.45 20.00
CA ASP A 197 9.02 4.26 20.53
C ASP A 197 8.00 4.33 19.38
N THR A 198 7.70 3.16 18.80
CA THR A 198 6.82 3.06 17.64
C THR A 198 5.37 3.43 17.94
N ASP A 199 4.93 3.39 19.20
CA ASP A 199 3.59 3.87 19.59
C ASP A 199 3.41 5.37 19.30
N LYS A 200 4.48 6.17 19.37
CA LYS A 200 4.46 7.60 19.04
C LYS A 200 4.36 7.87 17.52
N LEU A 201 4.60 6.87 16.70
CA LEU A 201 4.46 6.95 15.25
C LEU A 201 3.04 6.59 14.80
N LEU A 202 2.15 6.25 15.75
CA LEU A 202 0.74 5.97 15.52
C LEU A 202 -0.10 7.16 15.98
N VAL A 203 -0.71 7.89 15.03
CA VAL A 203 -1.46 9.11 15.33
C VAL A 203 -2.67 8.88 16.24
N ASN A 204 -3.29 7.70 16.16
CA ASN A 204 -4.38 7.30 17.04
C ASN A 204 -3.90 6.45 18.25
N GLY A 205 -2.59 6.22 18.37
CA GLY A 205 -2.00 5.39 19.41
C GLY A 205 -2.34 3.90 19.33
N ILE A 206 -2.89 3.43 18.22
CA ILE A 206 -3.37 2.03 18.05
C ILE A 206 -2.81 1.39 16.78
N ASN A 207 -3.17 1.93 15.61
CA ASN A 207 -2.89 1.27 14.33
C ASN A 207 -2.79 2.21 13.10
N HIS A 208 -3.09 3.51 13.24
CA HIS A 208 -2.96 4.45 12.14
C HIS A 208 -1.61 5.18 12.21
N PRO A 209 -0.75 5.07 11.19
CA PRO A 209 0.53 5.78 11.17
C PRO A 209 0.31 7.30 11.08
N THR A 210 1.28 8.07 11.58
CA THR A 210 1.28 9.53 11.35
C THR A 210 1.45 9.84 9.86
N ALA A 211 1.09 11.06 9.46
CA ALA A 211 1.24 11.50 8.07
C ALA A 211 2.68 11.31 7.55
N GLU A 212 3.69 11.62 8.40
CA GLU A 212 5.10 11.46 8.04
C GLU A 212 5.47 10.01 7.75
N MET A 213 4.89 9.07 8.50
CA MET A 213 5.19 7.64 8.35
C MET A 213 4.67 7.05 7.04
N HIS A 214 3.72 7.70 6.36
CA HIS A 214 3.32 7.32 5.01
C HIS A 214 4.45 7.50 3.98
N GLN A 215 5.49 8.32 4.27
CA GLN A 215 6.67 8.40 3.41
C GLN A 215 7.44 7.09 3.38
N LEU A 216 7.61 6.41 4.51
CA LEU A 216 8.28 5.11 4.57
C LEU A 216 7.61 4.09 3.63
N PHE A 217 6.28 4.06 3.58
CA PHE A 217 5.55 3.18 2.67
C PHE A 217 5.83 3.52 1.21
N ALA A 218 5.79 4.81 0.86
CA ALA A 218 6.08 5.27 -0.50
C ALA A 218 7.52 4.94 -0.91
N ASP A 219 8.49 5.09 0.00
CA ASP A 219 9.90 4.78 -0.24
C ASP A 219 10.12 3.28 -0.51
N GLU A 220 9.48 2.40 0.28
CA GLU A 220 9.59 0.95 0.07
C GLU A 220 8.94 0.51 -1.26
N ILE A 221 7.84 1.12 -1.66
CA ILE A 221 7.22 0.86 -2.97
C ILE A 221 8.10 1.37 -4.11
N MET A 222 8.65 2.58 -3.96
CA MET A 222 9.48 3.22 -5.01
C MET A 222 10.70 2.38 -5.38
N LYS A 223 11.33 1.71 -4.40
CA LYS A 223 12.47 0.79 -4.59
C LYS A 223 12.13 -0.42 -5.46
N LEU A 224 10.84 -0.80 -5.54
CA LEU A 224 10.38 -1.93 -6.36
C LEU A 224 9.98 -1.50 -7.78
N ILE A 225 9.66 -0.22 -7.97
CA ILE A 225 9.25 0.33 -9.26
C ILE A 225 10.45 0.76 -10.08
N PHE A 226 11.45 1.38 -9.44
CA PHE A 226 12.63 1.92 -10.09
C PHE A 226 13.90 1.43 -9.39
N ASP A 227 14.85 0.98 -10.20
CA ASP A 227 16.22 0.72 -9.79
C ASP A 227 17.04 2.03 -9.90
N ASP A 228 18.17 2.11 -9.18
CA ASP A 228 19.04 3.28 -9.24
C ASP A 228 19.64 3.51 -10.63
N ASP A 229 19.77 2.44 -11.42
CA ASP A 229 20.33 2.43 -12.78
C ASP A 229 19.26 2.62 -13.87
N ASP A 230 17.97 2.82 -13.53
CA ASP A 230 16.91 3.00 -14.52
C ASP A 230 17.11 4.32 -15.30
N GLU A 231 17.35 4.21 -16.60
CA GLU A 231 17.44 5.36 -17.50
C GLU A 231 16.05 5.98 -17.70
N ILE A 232 15.88 7.23 -17.25
CA ILE A 232 14.68 8.01 -17.48
C ILE A 232 15.00 9.13 -18.45
N SER A 233 14.31 9.09 -19.62
CA SER A 233 14.53 10.06 -20.70
C SER A 233 14.19 11.49 -20.25
N SER A 234 15.12 12.41 -20.47
CA SER A 234 14.87 13.85 -20.32
C SER A 234 14.23 14.51 -21.56
N THR A 235 14.15 13.77 -22.69
CA THR A 235 13.62 14.27 -23.95
C THR A 235 12.25 13.64 -24.25
N VAL A 236 11.41 14.37 -24.99
CA VAL A 236 10.08 13.94 -25.42
C VAL A 236 9.99 14.12 -26.94
N GLU A 237 9.73 13.03 -27.67
CA GLU A 237 9.35 13.12 -29.08
C GLU A 237 7.88 13.57 -29.20
N LEU A 238 7.65 14.68 -29.84
CA LEU A 238 6.30 15.20 -30.05
C LEU A 238 5.55 14.50 -31.19
N GLY A 239 6.27 13.84 -32.09
CA GLY A 239 5.66 13.08 -33.22
C GLY A 239 4.86 13.93 -34.19
N LEU A 240 5.11 15.26 -34.24
CA LEU A 240 4.35 16.22 -35.03
C LEU A 240 4.59 16.10 -36.53
N ASP A 241 5.64 15.40 -36.99
CA ASP A 241 6.06 15.30 -38.38
C ASP A 241 5.49 14.10 -39.11
N LYS A 242 4.59 13.32 -38.47
CA LYS A 242 3.92 12.17 -39.10
C LYS A 242 2.46 12.50 -39.41
N LYS A 243 2.24 13.35 -40.45
CA LYS A 243 0.99 13.41 -41.17
C LYS A 243 1.08 12.57 -42.46
#